data_3ef4f49fede9233ee515874f60cf4222
#
_entry.id   3ef4f49fede9233ee515874f60cf4222
#
_cell.length_a   1.000
_cell.length_b   1.000
_cell.length_c   1.000
_cell.angle_alpha   90.00
_cell.angle_beta   90.00
_cell.angle_gamma   90.00
#
_symmetry.space_group_name_H-M   'P 1'
#
loop_
_entity.id
_entity.type
_entity.pdbx_description
1 polymer ?
#
loop_
_entity_poly.entity_id
_entity_poly.type
_entity_poly.pdbx_seq_one_letter_code
_entity_poly.pdbx_strand_id
1 'polypeptide(L)'
;MKHLLITTIAAVMLVGCGESQSITKAPGISIQNAATIGHIDAVKQHLAAGADVNAKDQNGKTPLHYAAYRGRTIIAELLIANGADVNVKDGGGDTPLHYAALFRRKEIAKDADVNAKGVAGQTPLYHAETKEIIELLIAKGADVNAKEQDGYTPLHLARRGHKEIVELLIAAGANVNAKEDDGDTPLDYANDEIANLLRKHGGKTGEELKAAGK
;
A
#
# COMPACT_ATOMS: atom_id res chain seq x y z
N MET A 1 37.13 -16.68 -1.89
CA MET A 1 36.62 -17.45 -3.04
C MET A 1 35.38 -18.21 -2.59
N LYS A 2 34.21 -17.67 -2.78
CA LYS A 2 32.93 -18.39 -2.66
C LYS A 2 32.04 -17.90 -3.80
N HIS A 3 31.77 -18.80 -4.71
CA HIS A 3 31.09 -18.58 -5.97
C HIS A 3 29.62 -18.20 -5.75
N LEU A 4 29.25 -17.10 -6.37
CA LEU A 4 27.88 -16.63 -6.59
C LEU A 4 27.22 -17.58 -7.60
N LEU A 5 26.24 -18.35 -7.17
CA LEU A 5 25.37 -19.14 -8.07
C LEU A 5 24.23 -18.25 -8.53
N ILE A 6 24.44 -17.65 -9.69
CA ILE A 6 23.35 -17.04 -10.45
C ILE A 6 22.63 -18.19 -11.14
N THR A 7 21.45 -18.56 -10.63
CA THR A 7 20.54 -19.44 -11.35
C THR A 7 19.82 -18.64 -12.45
N THR A 8 20.44 -18.58 -13.59
CA THR A 8 19.78 -18.24 -14.85
C THR A 8 18.76 -19.32 -15.15
N ILE A 9 17.46 -18.95 -15.10
CA ILE A 9 16.43 -19.78 -15.70
C ILE A 9 16.58 -19.67 -17.21
N ALA A 10 17.25 -20.67 -17.78
CA ALA A 10 17.36 -20.81 -19.22
C ALA A 10 15.98 -21.02 -19.83
N ALA A 11 15.59 -20.11 -20.73
CA ALA A 11 14.47 -20.33 -21.62
C ALA A 11 14.77 -21.59 -22.44
N VAL A 12 14.04 -22.66 -22.18
CA VAL A 12 14.04 -23.87 -23.02
C VAL A 12 13.34 -23.50 -24.33
N MET A 13 14.12 -23.23 -25.34
CA MET A 13 13.67 -23.20 -26.72
C MET A 13 13.38 -24.66 -27.14
N LEU A 14 12.14 -25.09 -27.02
CA LEU A 14 11.64 -26.29 -27.72
C LEU A 14 11.38 -25.91 -29.17
N VAL A 15 12.36 -26.20 -30.03
CA VAL A 15 12.15 -26.27 -31.49
C VAL A 15 11.46 -27.61 -31.76
N GLY A 16 10.18 -27.56 -32.04
CA GLY A 16 9.40 -28.74 -32.46
C GLY A 16 8.28 -28.28 -33.38
N CYS A 17 8.42 -28.61 -34.65
CA CYS A 17 7.48 -28.67 -35.77
C CYS A 17 6.04 -28.15 -35.56
N GLY A 18 5.70 -27.10 -36.33
CA GLY A 18 4.45 -27.11 -37.11
C GLY A 18 3.17 -26.88 -36.34
N GLU A 19 3.09 -25.83 -35.49
CA GLU A 19 1.80 -25.21 -35.21
C GLU A 19 1.91 -23.72 -35.55
N SER A 20 1.02 -23.28 -36.45
CA SER A 20 0.89 -21.89 -36.82
C SER A 20 0.78 -21.07 -35.55
N GLN A 21 1.75 -20.17 -35.32
CA GLN A 21 1.64 -19.14 -34.29
C GLN A 21 0.36 -18.36 -34.61
N SER A 22 -0.74 -18.75 -33.97
CA SER A 22 -1.88 -17.87 -33.88
C SER A 22 -1.35 -16.62 -33.18
N ILE A 23 -1.17 -15.56 -33.94
CA ILE A 23 -0.98 -14.21 -33.40
C ILE A 23 -2.17 -14.02 -32.47
N THR A 24 -1.95 -14.21 -31.17
CA THR A 24 -3.00 -14.05 -30.19
C THR A 24 -3.43 -12.59 -30.25
N LYS A 25 -4.55 -12.36 -30.93
CA LYS A 25 -5.16 -11.03 -31.00
C LYS A 25 -5.31 -10.54 -29.57
N ALA A 26 -4.76 -9.34 -29.29
CA ALA A 26 -4.91 -8.73 -27.99
C ALA A 26 -6.39 -8.77 -27.57
N PRO A 27 -6.70 -9.08 -26.30
CA PRO A 27 -8.08 -9.10 -25.81
C PRO A 27 -8.80 -7.79 -26.15
N GLY A 28 -10.10 -7.84 -26.40
CA GLY A 28 -10.91 -6.66 -26.73
C GLY A 28 -11.08 -5.66 -25.56
N ILE A 29 -10.44 -5.95 -24.42
CA ILE A 29 -10.41 -5.10 -23.19
C ILE A 29 -8.96 -4.74 -22.86
N SER A 30 -8.72 -3.58 -22.26
CA SER A 30 -7.37 -3.19 -21.82
C SER A 30 -6.85 -4.08 -20.69
N ILE A 31 -5.52 -4.13 -20.53
CA ILE A 31 -4.89 -4.87 -19.43
C ILE A 31 -5.33 -4.33 -18.05
N GLN A 32 -5.59 -3.02 -17.92
CA GLN A 32 -6.14 -2.40 -16.71
C GLN A 32 -7.54 -2.92 -16.41
N ASN A 33 -8.42 -2.99 -17.43
CA ASN A 33 -9.75 -3.55 -17.27
C ASN A 33 -9.70 -5.04 -16.93
N ALA A 34 -8.85 -5.81 -17.60
CA ALA A 34 -8.65 -7.22 -17.31
C ALA A 34 -8.20 -7.42 -15.85
N ALA A 35 -7.26 -6.58 -15.35
CA ALA A 35 -6.82 -6.60 -13.96
C ALA A 35 -7.95 -6.22 -12.99
N THR A 36 -8.77 -5.23 -13.33
CA THR A 36 -9.90 -4.79 -12.52
C THR A 36 -10.95 -5.89 -12.32
N ILE A 37 -11.37 -6.52 -13.41
CA ILE A 37 -12.44 -7.55 -13.36
C ILE A 37 -11.95 -8.93 -12.89
N GLY A 38 -10.62 -9.14 -12.87
CA GLY A 38 -10.04 -10.41 -12.44
C GLY A 38 -9.87 -11.43 -13.58
N HIS A 39 -9.78 -10.96 -14.83
CA HIS A 39 -9.68 -11.85 -16.00
C HIS A 39 -8.23 -12.27 -16.27
N ILE A 40 -7.77 -13.31 -15.57
CA ILE A 40 -6.37 -13.77 -15.56
C ILE A 40 -5.87 -14.09 -16.97
N ASP A 41 -6.67 -14.81 -17.79
CA ASP A 41 -6.24 -15.21 -19.13
C ASP A 41 -6.07 -14.00 -20.07
N ALA A 42 -6.92 -12.99 -19.94
CA ALA A 42 -6.75 -11.75 -20.70
C ALA A 42 -5.46 -11.02 -20.29
N VAL A 43 -5.13 -10.96 -18.99
CA VAL A 43 -3.85 -10.39 -18.52
C VAL A 43 -2.67 -11.16 -19.11
N LYS A 44 -2.70 -12.51 -19.06
CA LYS A 44 -1.66 -13.36 -19.66
C LYS A 44 -1.51 -13.10 -21.16
N GLN A 45 -2.62 -12.99 -21.91
CA GLN A 45 -2.61 -12.73 -23.33
C GLN A 45 -1.99 -11.35 -23.65
N HIS A 46 -2.33 -10.30 -22.87
CA HIS A 46 -1.72 -8.98 -23.01
C HIS A 46 -0.21 -9.04 -22.80
N LEU A 47 0.24 -9.69 -21.72
CA LEU A 47 1.67 -9.81 -21.40
C LEU A 47 2.40 -10.62 -22.48
N ALA A 48 1.82 -11.73 -22.95
CA ALA A 48 2.39 -12.54 -24.04
C ALA A 48 2.45 -11.78 -25.38
N ALA A 49 1.53 -10.84 -25.62
CA ALA A 49 1.54 -9.95 -26.77
C ALA A 49 2.53 -8.77 -26.63
N GLY A 50 3.31 -8.70 -25.54
CA GLY A 50 4.29 -7.64 -25.31
C GLY A 50 3.70 -6.32 -24.80
N ALA A 51 2.50 -6.35 -24.22
CA ALA A 51 1.94 -5.16 -23.59
C ALA A 51 2.84 -4.68 -22.43
N ASP A 52 3.02 -3.36 -22.34
CA ASP A 52 3.72 -2.76 -21.21
C ASP A 52 2.96 -3.04 -19.90
N VAL A 53 3.58 -3.82 -19.02
CA VAL A 53 3.03 -4.19 -17.70
C VAL A 53 2.81 -2.96 -16.81
N ASN A 54 3.56 -1.87 -17.07
CA ASN A 54 3.52 -0.59 -16.35
C ASN A 54 2.73 0.49 -17.11
N ALA A 55 1.98 0.11 -18.15
CA ALA A 55 1.17 1.06 -18.91
C ALA A 55 0.23 1.86 -18.02
N LYS A 56 0.34 3.18 -18.06
CA LYS A 56 -0.49 4.10 -17.28
C LYS A 56 -1.74 4.50 -18.05
N ASP A 57 -2.87 4.56 -17.37
CA ASP A 57 -4.08 5.17 -17.90
C ASP A 57 -4.08 6.71 -17.73
N GLN A 58 -5.20 7.36 -18.05
CA GLN A 58 -5.36 8.83 -17.94
C GLN A 58 -5.19 9.35 -16.50
N ASN A 59 -5.38 8.51 -15.49
CA ASN A 59 -5.20 8.83 -14.08
C ASN A 59 -3.80 8.43 -13.57
N GLY A 60 -2.90 8.00 -14.44
CA GLY A 60 -1.58 7.51 -14.08
C GLY A 60 -1.57 6.12 -13.45
N LYS A 61 -2.71 5.41 -13.42
CA LYS A 61 -2.83 4.09 -12.79
C LYS A 61 -2.36 2.98 -13.73
N THR A 62 -1.57 2.07 -13.17
CA THR A 62 -1.11 0.86 -13.86
C THR A 62 -2.06 -0.32 -13.58
N PRO A 63 -1.94 -1.43 -14.33
CA PRO A 63 -2.69 -2.66 -14.03
C PRO A 63 -2.54 -3.12 -12.58
N LEU A 64 -1.35 -2.92 -11.97
CA LEU A 64 -1.09 -3.31 -10.59
C LEU A 64 -1.89 -2.46 -9.58
N HIS A 65 -2.12 -1.17 -9.83
CA HIS A 65 -3.01 -0.34 -9.02
C HIS A 65 -4.44 -0.91 -8.99
N TYR A 66 -4.94 -1.34 -10.13
CA TYR A 66 -6.27 -1.92 -10.23
C TYR A 66 -6.37 -3.30 -9.57
N ALA A 67 -5.35 -4.14 -9.72
CA ALA A 67 -5.27 -5.41 -9.03
C ALA A 67 -5.25 -5.22 -7.51
N ALA A 68 -4.50 -4.23 -7.01
CA ALA A 68 -4.44 -3.85 -5.60
C ALA A 68 -5.80 -3.38 -5.08
N TYR A 69 -6.40 -2.42 -5.78
CA TYR A 69 -7.71 -1.86 -5.45
C TYR A 69 -8.79 -2.93 -5.34
N ARG A 70 -8.80 -3.88 -6.28
CA ARG A 70 -9.81 -4.94 -6.36
C ARG A 70 -9.45 -6.24 -5.63
N GLY A 71 -8.25 -6.32 -5.05
CA GLY A 71 -7.77 -7.53 -4.37
C GLY A 71 -7.58 -8.72 -5.30
N ARG A 72 -7.10 -8.47 -6.49
CA ARG A 72 -6.83 -9.52 -7.48
C ARG A 72 -5.45 -10.11 -7.26
N THR A 73 -5.27 -10.84 -6.16
CA THR A 73 -3.97 -11.36 -5.69
C THR A 73 -3.20 -12.09 -6.77
N ILE A 74 -3.85 -13.05 -7.46
CA ILE A 74 -3.20 -13.85 -8.52
C ILE A 74 -2.73 -12.94 -9.67
N ILE A 75 -3.52 -11.92 -10.03
CA ILE A 75 -3.15 -10.97 -11.08
C ILE A 75 -2.02 -10.06 -10.61
N ALA A 76 -2.06 -9.59 -9.36
CA ALA A 76 -0.97 -8.79 -8.80
C ALA A 76 0.35 -9.56 -8.81
N GLU A 77 0.36 -10.81 -8.36
CA GLU A 77 1.52 -11.69 -8.42
C GLU A 77 2.01 -11.91 -9.85
N LEU A 78 1.09 -12.14 -10.78
CA LEU A 78 1.40 -12.31 -12.20
C LEU A 78 2.04 -11.05 -12.80
N LEU A 79 1.49 -9.86 -12.51
CA LEU A 79 2.04 -8.58 -12.98
C LEU A 79 3.43 -8.33 -12.39
N ILE A 80 3.63 -8.55 -11.07
CA ILE A 80 4.93 -8.39 -10.40
C ILE A 80 5.96 -9.37 -10.99
N ALA A 81 5.59 -10.63 -11.21
CA ALA A 81 6.45 -11.62 -11.85
C ALA A 81 6.86 -11.25 -13.29
N ASN A 82 6.07 -10.39 -13.95
CA ASN A 82 6.37 -9.85 -15.29
C ASN A 82 6.98 -8.43 -15.25
N GLY A 83 7.51 -7.99 -14.11
CA GLY A 83 8.24 -6.74 -14.00
C GLY A 83 7.37 -5.51 -13.73
N ALA A 84 6.17 -5.68 -13.15
CA ALA A 84 5.42 -4.53 -12.68
C ALA A 84 6.18 -3.80 -11.56
N ASP A 85 6.32 -2.49 -11.71
CA ASP A 85 6.89 -1.63 -10.66
C ASP A 85 5.89 -1.48 -9.51
N VAL A 86 6.25 -2.02 -8.34
CA VAL A 86 5.42 -2.00 -7.12
C VAL A 86 5.35 -0.61 -6.47
N ASN A 87 6.27 0.29 -6.84
CA ASN A 87 6.40 1.64 -6.27
C ASN A 87 5.94 2.75 -7.24
N VAL A 88 5.40 2.38 -8.39
CA VAL A 88 4.91 3.37 -9.35
C VAL A 88 3.81 4.22 -8.72
N LYS A 89 3.88 5.54 -8.92
CA LYS A 89 2.87 6.49 -8.44
C LYS A 89 1.85 6.77 -9.54
N ASP A 90 0.59 6.82 -9.17
CA ASP A 90 -0.50 7.30 -10.01
C ASP A 90 -0.53 8.84 -10.09
N GLY A 91 -1.56 9.43 -10.70
CA GLY A 91 -1.71 10.87 -10.84
C GLY A 91 -1.91 11.63 -9.52
N GLY A 92 -2.33 10.95 -8.47
CA GLY A 92 -2.45 11.47 -7.10
C GLY A 92 -1.19 11.28 -6.26
N GLY A 93 -0.23 10.49 -6.74
CA GLY A 93 0.97 10.12 -6.00
C GLY A 93 0.85 8.81 -5.22
N ASP A 94 -0.31 8.17 -5.26
CA ASP A 94 -0.53 6.90 -4.56
C ASP A 94 0.15 5.74 -5.30
N THR A 95 0.75 4.83 -4.54
CA THR A 95 1.30 3.57 -5.05
C THR A 95 0.27 2.44 -4.94
N PRO A 96 0.47 1.30 -5.62
CA PRO A 96 -0.37 0.11 -5.41
C PRO A 96 -0.53 -0.28 -3.94
N LEU A 97 0.49 -0.03 -3.09
CA LEU A 97 0.42 -0.35 -1.66
C LEU A 97 -0.55 0.55 -0.88
N HIS A 98 -0.76 1.81 -1.26
CA HIS A 98 -1.79 2.68 -0.67
C HIS A 98 -3.18 2.06 -0.87
N TYR A 99 -3.47 1.60 -2.08
CA TYR A 99 -4.72 0.90 -2.39
C TYR A 99 -4.84 -0.45 -1.66
N ALA A 100 -3.74 -1.19 -1.58
CA ALA A 100 -3.72 -2.46 -0.85
C ALA A 100 -4.01 -2.26 0.65
N ALA A 101 -3.45 -1.24 1.26
CA ALA A 101 -3.67 -0.90 2.67
C ALA A 101 -5.13 -0.51 2.92
N LEU A 102 -5.70 0.38 2.10
CA LEU A 102 -7.09 0.82 2.18
C LEU A 102 -8.08 -0.33 2.00
N PHE A 103 -7.79 -1.27 1.09
CA PHE A 103 -8.70 -2.38 0.74
C PHE A 103 -8.30 -3.72 1.36
N ARG A 104 -7.41 -3.73 2.37
CA ARG A 104 -7.03 -4.91 3.18
C ARG A 104 -6.34 -6.02 2.39
N ARG A 105 -5.40 -5.66 1.49
CA ARG A 105 -4.70 -6.57 0.57
C ARG A 105 -3.22 -6.69 0.92
N LYS A 106 -2.87 -7.65 1.79
CA LYS A 106 -1.51 -7.84 2.32
C LYS A 106 -0.47 -8.31 1.29
N GLU A 107 -0.92 -8.94 0.21
CA GLU A 107 -0.06 -9.62 -0.76
C GLU A 107 0.85 -8.66 -1.53
N ILE A 108 0.43 -7.41 -1.68
CA ILE A 108 1.16 -6.37 -2.44
C ILE A 108 2.28 -5.70 -1.64
N ALA A 109 2.32 -5.93 -0.34
CA ALA A 109 3.34 -5.32 0.52
C ALA A 109 4.76 -5.92 0.34
N LYS A 110 4.92 -6.98 -0.49
CA LYS A 110 6.22 -7.54 -0.79
C LYS A 110 6.99 -6.58 -1.71
N ASP A 111 8.22 -6.25 -1.32
CA ASP A 111 9.14 -5.38 -2.05
C ASP A 111 8.64 -3.93 -2.32
N ALA A 112 7.51 -3.54 -1.71
CA ALA A 112 6.97 -2.19 -1.80
C ALA A 112 7.59 -1.24 -0.75
N ASP A 113 7.76 0.02 -1.11
CA ASP A 113 8.13 1.09 -0.17
C ASP A 113 6.93 1.39 0.76
N VAL A 114 7.01 0.90 2.00
CA VAL A 114 5.95 1.05 3.02
C VAL A 114 5.80 2.49 3.52
N ASN A 115 6.78 3.34 3.25
CA ASN A 115 6.80 4.76 3.65
C ASN A 115 6.60 5.70 2.45
N ALA A 116 6.23 5.17 1.29
CA ALA A 116 5.91 6.00 0.13
C ALA A 116 4.83 7.03 0.50
N LYS A 117 5.06 8.29 0.12
CA LYS A 117 4.08 9.37 0.31
C LYS A 117 3.20 9.49 -0.92
N GLY A 118 1.90 9.34 -0.72
CA GLY A 118 0.84 9.49 -1.70
C GLY A 118 0.16 10.86 -1.64
N VAL A 119 -1.15 10.86 -1.90
CA VAL A 119 -1.99 12.07 -1.81
C VAL A 119 -1.82 12.73 -0.44
N ALA A 120 -1.71 14.05 -0.42
CA ALA A 120 -1.53 14.85 0.80
C ALA A 120 -0.38 14.37 1.71
N GLY A 121 0.63 13.67 1.17
CA GLY A 121 1.75 13.16 1.95
C GLY A 121 1.42 11.96 2.85
N GLN A 122 0.26 11.37 2.68
CA GLN A 122 -0.19 10.20 3.43
C GLN A 122 0.63 8.96 3.04
N THR A 123 0.92 8.10 4.02
CA THR A 123 1.60 6.82 3.80
C THR A 123 0.58 5.68 3.74
N PRO A 124 0.95 4.47 3.23
CA PRO A 124 0.08 3.31 3.28
C PRO A 124 -0.48 3.02 4.68
N LEU A 125 0.32 3.25 5.75
CA LEU A 125 -0.12 3.05 7.12
C LEU A 125 -1.27 3.99 7.52
N TYR A 126 -1.31 5.22 6.98
CA TYR A 126 -2.39 6.16 7.22
C TYR A 126 -3.74 5.67 6.68
N HIS A 127 -3.72 4.84 5.65
CA HIS A 127 -4.92 4.26 5.03
C HIS A 127 -5.31 2.90 5.61
N ALA A 128 -4.46 2.29 6.45
CA ALA A 128 -4.69 0.96 6.96
C ALA A 128 -5.84 0.94 8.00
N GLU A 129 -6.81 0.06 7.78
CA GLU A 129 -8.04 -0.03 8.61
C GLU A 129 -8.16 -1.35 9.37
N THR A 130 -7.21 -2.28 9.22
CA THR A 130 -7.24 -3.55 9.93
C THR A 130 -5.94 -3.83 10.64
N LYS A 131 -6.08 -4.57 11.75
CA LYS A 131 -4.96 -5.03 12.55
C LYS A 131 -3.89 -5.71 11.73
N GLU A 132 -4.29 -6.63 10.86
CA GLU A 132 -3.37 -7.47 10.07
C GLU A 132 -2.53 -6.65 9.08
N ILE A 133 -3.10 -5.62 8.48
CA ILE A 133 -2.38 -4.72 7.57
C ILE A 133 -1.44 -3.80 8.35
N ILE A 134 -1.89 -3.27 9.49
CA ILE A 134 -1.07 -2.42 10.35
C ILE A 134 0.13 -3.19 10.89
N GLU A 135 -0.08 -4.40 11.43
CA GLU A 135 0.99 -5.29 11.88
C GLU A 135 1.99 -5.60 10.77
N LEU A 136 1.49 -5.90 9.56
CA LEU A 136 2.34 -6.15 8.40
C LEU A 136 3.18 -4.93 8.01
N LEU A 137 2.56 -3.74 7.93
CA LEU A 137 3.27 -2.51 7.56
C LEU A 137 4.32 -2.14 8.62
N ILE A 138 3.98 -2.25 9.92
CA ILE A 138 4.92 -2.01 11.01
C ILE A 138 6.08 -3.02 10.96
N ALA A 139 5.79 -4.30 10.75
CA ALA A 139 6.82 -5.33 10.62
C ALA A 139 7.77 -5.10 9.43
N LYS A 140 7.31 -4.38 8.42
CA LYS A 140 8.11 -3.96 7.25
C LYS A 140 8.77 -2.58 7.41
N GLY A 141 8.70 -1.97 8.59
CA GLY A 141 9.37 -0.72 8.90
C GLY A 141 8.57 0.54 8.52
N ALA A 142 7.24 0.45 8.53
CA ALA A 142 6.42 1.64 8.37
C ALA A 142 6.67 2.62 9.54
N ASP A 143 6.86 3.89 9.22
CA ASP A 143 6.98 4.96 10.21
C ASP A 143 5.62 5.26 10.83
N VAL A 144 5.43 4.84 12.09
CA VAL A 144 4.19 5.03 12.86
C VAL A 144 3.94 6.50 13.22
N ASN A 145 4.94 7.36 13.07
CA ASN A 145 4.88 8.79 13.33
C ASN A 145 4.93 9.65 12.07
N ALA A 146 4.84 9.03 10.90
CA ALA A 146 4.84 9.76 9.63
C ALA A 146 3.74 10.82 9.62
N LYS A 147 4.12 12.07 9.36
CA LYS A 147 3.17 13.18 9.23
C LYS A 147 2.75 13.31 7.76
N GLU A 148 1.44 13.47 7.56
CA GLU A 148 0.87 13.92 6.29
C GLU A 148 0.94 15.47 6.18
N GLN A 149 0.31 16.05 5.16
CA GLN A 149 0.46 17.47 4.79
C GLN A 149 0.03 18.44 5.90
N ASP A 150 -1.02 18.11 6.66
CA ASP A 150 -1.57 18.95 7.73
C ASP A 150 -1.02 18.55 9.12
N GLY A 151 0.05 17.74 9.15
CA GLY A 151 0.72 17.31 10.36
C GLY A 151 0.09 16.11 11.08
N TYR A 152 -1.03 15.54 10.58
CA TYR A 152 -1.64 14.36 11.19
C TYR A 152 -0.74 13.14 11.07
N THR A 153 -0.68 12.36 12.15
CA THR A 153 -0.02 11.05 12.18
C THR A 153 -1.06 9.92 12.11
N PRO A 154 -0.68 8.67 11.85
CA PRO A 154 -1.61 7.54 11.92
C PRO A 154 -2.40 7.47 13.22
N LEU A 155 -1.82 7.90 14.36
CA LEU A 155 -2.50 7.88 15.65
C LEU A 155 -3.65 8.92 15.76
N HIS A 156 -3.62 10.01 14.98
CA HIS A 156 -4.75 10.95 14.91
C HIS A 156 -6.03 10.32 14.32
N LEU A 157 -5.90 9.14 13.67
CA LEU A 157 -7.04 8.34 13.24
C LEU A 157 -7.76 7.65 14.43
N ALA A 158 -7.30 7.85 15.68
CA ALA A 158 -7.98 7.45 16.90
C ALA A 158 -9.46 7.90 16.94
N ARG A 159 -9.79 9.02 16.26
CA ARG A 159 -11.18 9.49 16.06
C ARG A 159 -12.11 8.44 15.41
N ARG A 160 -11.56 7.44 14.71
CA ARG A 160 -12.35 6.35 14.11
C ARG A 160 -12.82 5.31 15.14
N GLY A 161 -12.33 5.38 16.39
CA GLY A 161 -12.79 4.55 17.49
C GLY A 161 -12.32 3.09 17.48
N HIS A 162 -11.31 2.75 16.68
CA HIS A 162 -10.75 1.39 16.62
C HIS A 162 -9.68 1.18 17.70
N LYS A 163 -10.08 0.79 18.89
CA LYS A 163 -9.20 0.64 20.06
C LYS A 163 -7.98 -0.24 19.79
N GLU A 164 -8.19 -1.41 19.17
CA GLU A 164 -7.09 -2.34 18.86
C GLU A 164 -6.03 -1.72 17.93
N ILE A 165 -6.46 -0.85 17.02
CA ILE A 165 -5.53 -0.12 16.14
C ILE A 165 -4.73 0.90 16.93
N VAL A 166 -5.37 1.62 17.83
CA VAL A 166 -4.71 2.61 18.70
C VAL A 166 -3.68 1.91 19.60
N GLU A 167 -4.06 0.78 20.22
CA GLU A 167 -3.15 -0.04 21.04
C GLU A 167 -1.94 -0.51 20.24
N LEU A 168 -2.13 -0.98 19.02
CA LEU A 168 -1.05 -1.41 18.14
C LEU A 168 -0.09 -0.26 17.79
N LEU A 169 -0.63 0.90 17.41
CA LEU A 169 0.20 2.06 17.07
C LEU A 169 1.01 2.54 18.27
N ILE A 170 0.39 2.60 19.46
CA ILE A 170 1.10 2.95 20.71
C ILE A 170 2.19 1.92 21.02
N ALA A 171 1.89 0.63 20.93
CA ALA A 171 2.86 -0.44 21.17
C ALA A 171 4.04 -0.38 20.18
N ALA A 172 3.80 0.11 18.97
CA ALA A 172 4.82 0.32 17.95
C ALA A 172 5.59 1.66 18.11
N GLY A 173 5.32 2.44 19.15
CA GLY A 173 6.04 3.68 19.44
C GLY A 173 5.43 4.94 18.83
N ALA A 174 4.13 4.93 18.53
CA ALA A 174 3.45 6.14 18.12
C ALA A 174 3.48 7.20 19.24
N ASN A 175 3.80 8.44 18.87
CA ASN A 175 3.81 9.57 19.81
C ASN A 175 2.38 9.98 20.15
N VAL A 176 1.94 9.66 21.37
CA VAL A 176 0.59 9.97 21.87
C VAL A 176 0.30 11.46 21.99
N ASN A 177 1.35 12.30 21.93
CA ASN A 177 1.29 13.76 22.03
C ASN A 177 1.78 14.43 20.71
N ALA A 178 1.74 13.71 19.60
CA ALA A 178 2.05 14.31 18.31
C ALA A 178 1.07 15.45 18.04
N LYS A 179 1.59 16.63 17.67
CA LYS A 179 0.77 17.79 17.30
C LYS A 179 0.63 17.83 15.79
N GLU A 180 -0.58 18.04 15.30
CA GLU A 180 -0.83 18.47 13.93
C GLU A 180 -0.64 20.01 13.84
N ASP A 181 -0.95 20.60 12.69
CA ASP A 181 -0.57 22.01 12.41
C ASP A 181 -1.35 23.04 13.24
N ASP A 182 -2.57 22.74 13.68
CA ASP A 182 -3.37 23.60 14.58
C ASP A 182 -2.96 23.40 16.06
N GLY A 183 -2.11 22.43 16.34
CA GLY A 183 -1.57 22.11 17.65
C GLY A 183 -2.36 21.07 18.43
N ASP A 184 -3.40 20.51 17.84
CA ASP A 184 -4.19 19.44 18.44
C ASP A 184 -3.43 18.10 18.41
N THR A 185 -3.76 17.23 19.35
CA THR A 185 -3.16 15.90 19.53
C THR A 185 -4.18 14.79 19.24
N PRO A 186 -3.77 13.53 19.11
CA PRO A 186 -4.72 12.43 18.99
C PRO A 186 -5.81 12.40 20.06
N LEU A 187 -5.54 12.92 21.25
CA LEU A 187 -6.51 12.97 22.35
C LEU A 187 -7.65 13.96 22.08
N ASP A 188 -7.39 15.06 21.39
CA ASP A 188 -8.41 16.07 21.06
C ASP A 188 -9.48 15.54 20.09
N TYR A 189 -9.16 14.48 19.34
CA TYR A 189 -10.04 13.82 18.38
C TYR A 189 -10.67 12.51 18.89
N ALA A 190 -10.28 12.05 20.08
CA ALA A 190 -10.65 10.75 20.61
C ALA A 190 -12.04 10.72 21.22
N ASN A 191 -12.77 9.61 21.05
CA ASN A 191 -13.93 9.31 21.89
C ASN A 191 -13.51 8.90 23.31
N ASP A 192 -14.47 8.80 24.25
CA ASP A 192 -14.18 8.54 25.67
C ASP A 192 -13.33 7.28 25.89
N GLU A 193 -13.58 6.18 25.16
CA GLU A 193 -12.84 4.94 25.32
C GLU A 193 -11.38 5.11 24.89
N ILE A 194 -11.16 5.72 23.74
CA ILE A 194 -9.83 5.99 23.19
C ILE A 194 -9.12 7.07 24.02
N ALA A 195 -9.84 8.10 24.48
CA ALA A 195 -9.28 9.12 25.35
C ALA A 195 -8.71 8.53 26.66
N ASN A 196 -9.45 7.62 27.28
CA ASN A 196 -8.98 6.91 28.46
C ASN A 196 -7.71 6.08 28.17
N LEU A 197 -7.66 5.41 27.02
CA LEU A 197 -6.50 4.66 26.59
C LEU A 197 -5.29 5.58 26.36
N LEU A 198 -5.46 6.67 25.62
CA LEU A 198 -4.38 7.65 25.36
C LEU A 198 -3.86 8.27 26.65
N ARG A 199 -4.76 8.66 27.56
CA ARG A 199 -4.37 9.20 28.88
C ARG A 199 -3.57 8.21 29.71
N LYS A 200 -3.93 6.93 29.70
CA LYS A 200 -3.15 5.87 30.35
C LYS A 200 -1.70 5.80 29.85
N HIS A 201 -1.47 6.18 28.60
CA HIS A 201 -0.15 6.24 27.97
C HIS A 201 0.48 7.64 27.98
N GLY A 202 -0.05 8.57 28.81
CA GLY A 202 0.52 9.91 28.96
C GLY A 202 0.03 10.93 27.92
N GLY A 203 -1.06 10.62 27.21
CA GLY A 203 -1.69 11.51 26.26
C GLY A 203 -2.24 12.76 26.94
N LYS A 204 -2.02 13.92 26.32
CA LYS A 204 -2.48 15.23 26.70
C LYS A 204 -3.12 15.92 25.52
N THR A 205 -4.06 16.82 25.77
CA THR A 205 -4.63 17.68 24.73
C THR A 205 -3.62 18.73 24.26
N GLY A 206 -3.87 19.33 23.11
CA GLY A 206 -3.07 20.45 22.62
C GLY A 206 -3.02 21.60 23.62
N GLU A 207 -4.16 21.93 24.25
CA GLU A 207 -4.24 22.96 25.29
C GLU A 207 -3.42 22.61 26.53
N GLU A 208 -3.52 21.37 27.03
CA GLU A 208 -2.74 20.91 28.20
C GLU A 208 -1.23 20.97 27.93
N LEU A 209 -0.80 20.65 26.72
CA LEU A 209 0.62 20.76 26.33
C LEU A 209 1.07 22.22 26.24
N LYS A 210 0.24 23.09 25.70
CA LYS A 210 0.49 24.54 25.62
C LYS A 210 0.61 25.15 27.02
N ALA A 211 -0.30 24.80 27.94
CA ALA A 211 -0.27 25.25 29.33
C ALA A 211 0.98 24.76 30.08
N ALA A 212 1.51 23.57 29.70
CA ALA A 212 2.75 23.04 30.27
C ALA A 212 4.05 23.59 29.66
N GLY A 213 3.96 24.58 28.74
CA GLY A 213 5.11 25.18 28.08
C GLY A 213 5.81 24.28 27.05
N LYS A 214 5.08 23.37 26.46
CA LYS A 214 5.58 22.36 25.48
C LYS A 214 4.96 22.50 24.12
#